data_ea4a2c69da7573d750fdb72ad436eac2
#
_entry.id   ea4a2c69da7573d750fdb72ad436eac2
#
_cell.length_a   1.000
_cell.length_b   1.000
_cell.length_c   1.000
_cell.angle_alpha   90.00
_cell.angle_beta   90.00
_cell.angle_gamma   90.00
#
_symmetry.space_group_name_H-M   'P 1'
#
loop_
_entity.id
_entity.type
_entity.pdbx_description
1 polymer ?
#
loop_
_entity_poly.entity_id
_entity_poly.type
_entity_poly.pdbx_seq_one_letter_code
_entity_poly.pdbx_strand_id
1 'polypeptide(L)'
;MDIINTANYFVAFRKLLRSYTDYQMRELKDYALSPNEIVVLSSIGSIEMASVIAEHACVSKALVSRSVKQLKDKGLITASISTVDKREQMLRLTEEGEKVAEHIAEANHKFYNVAFKRFENNEKRVLQALLQLMIQNLESEETNE
;
A
#
# COMPACT_ATOMS: atom_id res chain seq x y z
N MET A 1 -22.04 15.97 21.90
CA MET A 1 -21.14 15.25 20.99
C MET A 1 -20.05 14.60 21.84
N ASP A 2 -19.94 13.32 21.75
CA ASP A 2 -18.96 12.58 22.54
C ASP A 2 -17.59 12.58 21.81
N ILE A 3 -16.75 13.55 22.13
CA ILE A 3 -15.41 13.74 21.54
C ILE A 3 -14.52 12.51 21.77
N ILE A 4 -14.75 11.80 22.85
CA ILE A 4 -14.00 10.57 23.20
C ILE A 4 -14.31 9.46 22.18
N ASN A 5 -15.56 9.35 21.74
CA ASN A 5 -15.96 8.33 20.78
C ASN A 5 -15.40 8.58 19.38
N THR A 6 -15.32 9.84 18.95
CA THR A 6 -14.77 10.22 17.66
C THR A 6 -13.28 9.82 17.52
N ALA A 7 -12.48 10.01 18.56
CA ALA A 7 -11.07 9.63 18.56
C ALA A 7 -10.85 8.11 18.47
N ASN A 8 -11.76 7.30 19.00
CA ASN A 8 -11.61 5.84 19.07
C ASN A 8 -11.55 5.16 17.70
N TYR A 9 -12.28 5.65 16.70
CA TYR A 9 -12.22 5.13 15.34
C TYR A 9 -10.82 5.28 14.74
N PHE A 10 -10.23 6.46 14.85
CA PHE A 10 -8.91 6.75 14.25
C PHE A 10 -7.77 6.10 15.03
N VAL A 11 -7.89 5.96 16.33
CA VAL A 11 -6.96 5.14 17.15
C VAL A 11 -7.03 3.68 16.71
N ALA A 12 -8.21 3.13 16.45
CA ALA A 12 -8.38 1.77 15.94
C ALA A 12 -7.71 1.60 14.57
N PHE A 13 -7.91 2.53 13.64
CA PHE A 13 -7.27 2.50 12.33
C PHE A 13 -5.74 2.54 12.43
N ARG A 14 -5.19 3.38 13.31
CA ARG A 14 -3.75 3.44 13.55
C ARG A 14 -3.20 2.14 14.10
N LYS A 15 -3.90 1.51 15.06
CA LYS A 15 -3.51 0.20 15.59
C LYS A 15 -3.51 -0.89 14.53
N LEU A 16 -4.55 -0.92 13.70
CA LEU A 16 -4.65 -1.87 12.59
C LEU A 16 -3.52 -1.67 11.58
N LEU A 17 -3.27 -0.44 11.16
CA LEU A 17 -2.21 -0.12 10.21
C LEU A 17 -0.82 -0.45 10.77
N ARG A 18 -0.57 -0.11 12.03
CA ARG A 18 0.69 -0.45 12.71
C ARG A 18 0.89 -1.96 12.78
N SER A 19 -0.14 -2.70 13.20
CA SER A 19 -0.07 -4.16 13.26
C SER A 19 0.19 -4.78 11.89
N TYR A 20 -0.42 -4.24 10.85
CA TYR A 20 -0.19 -4.67 9.47
C TYR A 20 1.26 -4.43 9.02
N THR A 21 1.78 -3.24 9.27
CA THR A 21 3.16 -2.89 8.94
C THR A 21 4.17 -3.75 9.73
N ASP A 22 3.96 -3.91 11.03
CA ASP A 22 4.84 -4.73 11.89
C ASP A 22 4.83 -6.19 11.45
N TYR A 23 3.67 -6.69 11.03
CA TYR A 23 3.56 -8.06 10.52
C TYR A 23 4.34 -8.24 9.21
N GLN A 24 4.18 -7.32 8.26
CA GLN A 24 4.94 -7.34 7.01
C GLN A 24 6.46 -7.31 7.27
N MET A 25 6.90 -6.39 8.13
CA MET A 25 8.32 -6.25 8.46
C MET A 25 8.91 -7.52 9.08
N ARG A 26 8.15 -8.20 9.90
CA ARG A 26 8.56 -9.48 10.52
C ARG A 26 8.61 -10.62 9.50
N GLU A 27 7.59 -10.77 8.67
CA GLU A 27 7.52 -11.83 7.66
C GLU A 27 8.56 -11.65 6.53
N LEU A 28 8.90 -10.40 6.23
CA LEU A 28 9.78 -10.04 5.11
C LEU A 28 11.19 -9.60 5.54
N LYS A 29 11.58 -9.89 6.77
CA LYS A 29 12.85 -9.45 7.37
C LYS A 29 14.09 -9.83 6.55
N ASP A 30 14.06 -10.97 5.86
CA ASP A 30 15.19 -11.48 5.09
C ASP A 30 15.47 -10.69 3.81
N TYR A 31 14.51 -9.87 3.36
CA TYR A 31 14.66 -9.03 2.18
C TYR A 31 15.22 -7.64 2.46
N ALA A 32 15.33 -7.25 3.73
CA ALA A 32 15.82 -5.94 4.16
C ALA A 32 15.08 -4.76 3.46
N LEU A 33 13.75 -4.87 3.35
CA LEU A 33 12.90 -3.85 2.75
C LEU A 33 12.36 -2.90 3.80
N SER A 34 12.29 -1.60 3.47
CA SER A 34 11.55 -0.63 4.27
C SER A 34 10.03 -0.76 4.02
N PRO A 35 9.17 -0.23 4.91
CA PRO A 35 7.72 -0.20 4.67
C PRO A 35 7.34 0.47 3.35
N ASN A 36 8.01 1.56 2.97
CA ASN A 36 7.75 2.26 1.71
C ASN A 36 8.16 1.44 0.48
N GLU A 37 9.27 0.70 0.56
CA GLU A 37 9.69 -0.22 -0.49
C GLU A 37 8.67 -1.35 -0.68
N ILE A 38 8.13 -1.88 0.40
CA ILE A 38 7.06 -2.91 0.35
C ILE A 38 5.82 -2.36 -0.36
N VAL A 39 5.39 -1.13 -0.01
CA VAL A 39 4.23 -0.49 -0.64
C VAL A 39 4.45 -0.29 -2.14
N VAL A 40 5.60 0.23 -2.54
CA VAL A 40 5.92 0.45 -3.96
C VAL A 40 6.00 -0.88 -4.70
N LEU A 41 6.74 -1.85 -4.19
CA LEU A 41 6.93 -3.14 -4.85
C LEU A 41 5.61 -3.89 -5.02
N SER A 42 4.74 -3.88 -4.01
CA SER A 42 3.42 -4.53 -4.07
C SER A 42 2.44 -3.85 -5.03
N SER A 43 2.66 -2.59 -5.35
CA SER A 43 1.81 -1.84 -6.30
C SER A 43 2.21 -2.06 -7.76
N ILE A 44 3.46 -2.43 -8.01
CA ILE A 44 3.94 -2.72 -9.38
C ILE A 44 3.34 -4.04 -9.86
N GLY A 45 2.82 -4.05 -11.08
CA GLY A 45 2.12 -5.19 -11.65
C GLY A 45 0.67 -4.83 -12.00
N SER A 46 -0.04 -4.15 -11.11
CA SER A 46 -1.32 -3.51 -11.41
C SER A 46 -1.16 -2.04 -11.81
N ILE A 47 -0.11 -1.37 -11.33
CA ILE A 47 0.21 0.03 -11.62
C ILE A 47 1.68 0.11 -12.01
N GLU A 48 1.97 0.62 -13.20
CA GLU A 48 3.34 0.71 -13.72
C GLU A 48 3.94 2.12 -13.58
N MET A 49 3.11 3.17 -13.48
CA MET A 49 3.57 4.56 -13.42
C MET A 49 3.86 5.00 -11.98
N ALA A 50 5.05 5.54 -11.75
CA ALA A 50 5.49 5.97 -10.42
C ALA A 50 4.58 7.04 -9.78
N SER A 51 4.07 7.99 -10.57
CA SER A 51 3.14 9.02 -10.07
C SER A 51 1.81 8.44 -9.60
N VAL A 52 1.29 7.44 -10.31
CA VAL A 52 0.04 6.77 -9.96
C VAL A 52 0.21 5.92 -8.71
N ILE A 53 1.37 5.30 -8.51
CA ILE A 53 1.70 4.57 -7.28
C ILE A 53 1.67 5.52 -6.08
N ALA A 54 2.26 6.71 -6.17
CA ALA A 54 2.28 7.70 -5.10
C ALA A 54 0.87 8.10 -4.67
N GLU A 55 0.00 8.37 -5.63
CA GLU A 55 -1.40 8.71 -5.39
C GLU A 55 -2.18 7.54 -4.77
N HIS A 56 -2.09 6.37 -5.38
CA HIS A 56 -2.79 5.16 -4.91
C HIS A 56 -2.37 4.73 -3.50
N ALA A 57 -1.09 4.78 -3.20
CA ALA A 57 -0.53 4.36 -1.92
C ALA A 57 -0.59 5.45 -0.84
N CYS A 58 -1.08 6.64 -1.15
CA CYS A 58 -1.11 7.79 -0.24
C CYS A 58 0.27 8.12 0.35
N VAL A 59 1.30 8.05 -0.47
CA VAL A 59 2.69 8.39 -0.12
C VAL A 59 3.19 9.54 -0.98
N SER A 60 4.14 10.33 -0.48
CA SER A 60 4.69 11.43 -1.24
C SER A 60 5.47 10.95 -2.46
N LYS A 61 5.51 11.77 -3.52
CA LYS A 61 6.34 11.50 -4.70
C LYS A 61 7.82 11.34 -4.35
N ALA A 62 8.31 12.08 -3.37
CA ALA A 62 9.69 11.98 -2.89
C ALA A 62 9.99 10.63 -2.23
N LEU A 63 9.05 10.08 -1.46
CA LEU A 63 9.16 8.74 -0.87
C LEU A 63 9.15 7.64 -1.93
N VAL A 64 8.26 7.75 -2.92
CA VAL A 64 8.24 6.81 -4.06
C VAL A 64 9.55 6.87 -4.84
N SER A 65 10.04 8.06 -5.15
CA SER A 65 11.30 8.25 -5.88
C SER A 65 12.50 7.61 -5.16
N ARG A 66 12.60 7.78 -3.84
CA ARG A 66 13.63 7.12 -3.03
C ARG A 66 13.49 5.61 -3.00
N SER A 67 12.28 5.12 -2.83
CA SER A 67 12.00 3.67 -2.82
C SER A 67 12.30 3.03 -4.16
N VAL A 68 11.96 3.70 -5.26
CA VAL A 68 12.30 3.26 -6.63
C VAL A 68 13.82 3.12 -6.80
N LYS A 69 14.58 4.12 -6.36
CA LYS A 69 16.05 4.06 -6.42
C LYS A 69 16.59 2.87 -5.63
N GLN A 70 16.13 2.69 -4.40
CA GLN A 70 16.56 1.60 -3.53
C GLN A 70 16.18 0.22 -4.09
N LEU A 71 14.98 0.07 -4.63
CA LEU A 71 14.53 -1.17 -5.25
C LEU A 71 15.30 -1.51 -6.53
N LYS A 72 15.67 -0.50 -7.32
CA LYS A 72 16.57 -0.67 -8.47
C LYS A 72 17.94 -1.15 -8.04
N ASP A 73 18.52 -0.52 -7.02
CA ASP A 73 19.84 -0.89 -6.49
C ASP A 73 19.85 -2.33 -5.94
N LYS A 74 18.71 -2.79 -5.41
CA LYS A 74 18.50 -4.18 -4.97
C LYS A 74 18.22 -5.17 -6.10
N GLY A 75 18.06 -4.69 -7.35
CA GLY A 75 17.76 -5.53 -8.50
C GLY A 75 16.34 -6.09 -8.55
N LEU A 76 15.40 -5.47 -7.85
CA LEU A 76 14.01 -5.94 -7.74
C LEU A 76 13.09 -5.31 -8.78
N ILE A 77 13.47 -4.16 -9.32
CA ILE A 77 12.71 -3.46 -10.34
C ILE A 77 13.61 -2.87 -11.42
N THR A 78 13.02 -2.62 -12.57
CA THR A 78 13.58 -1.77 -13.62
C THR A 78 12.70 -0.55 -13.79
N ALA A 79 13.31 0.57 -14.19
CA ALA A 79 12.61 1.80 -14.51
C ALA A 79 13.01 2.27 -15.89
N SER A 80 12.03 2.69 -16.68
CA SER A 80 12.22 3.29 -18.00
C SER A 80 11.43 4.60 -18.08
N ILE A 81 11.83 5.48 -18.98
CA ILE A 81 11.08 6.71 -19.26
C ILE A 81 9.89 6.35 -20.15
N SER A 82 8.70 6.87 -19.83
CA SER A 82 7.52 6.69 -20.66
C SER A 82 7.72 7.27 -22.05
N THR A 83 7.27 6.54 -23.08
CA THR A 83 7.27 7.01 -24.48
C THR A 83 6.21 8.08 -24.73
N VAL A 84 5.19 8.17 -23.88
CA VAL A 84 4.07 9.11 -23.99
C VAL A 84 4.37 10.42 -23.25
N ASP A 85 4.89 10.32 -22.01
CA ASP A 85 5.32 11.47 -21.22
C ASP A 85 6.71 11.24 -20.63
N LYS A 86 7.70 12.00 -21.12
CA LYS A 86 9.10 11.90 -20.69
C LYS A 86 9.35 12.27 -19.23
N ARG A 87 8.36 12.83 -18.54
CA ARG A 87 8.40 13.14 -17.10
C ARG A 87 8.00 11.94 -16.23
N GLU A 88 7.41 10.92 -16.82
CA GLU A 88 6.92 9.74 -16.14
C GLU A 88 7.89 8.58 -16.21
N GLN A 89 8.07 7.90 -15.10
CA GLN A 89 8.79 6.63 -15.03
C GLN A 89 7.82 5.47 -15.08
N MET A 90 8.14 4.51 -15.93
CA MET A 90 7.47 3.21 -16.00
C MET A 90 8.28 2.21 -15.21
N LEU A 91 7.64 1.53 -14.26
CA LEU A 91 8.27 0.58 -13.35
C LEU A 91 7.81 -0.84 -13.67
N ARG A 92 8.76 -1.77 -13.65
CA ARG A 92 8.49 -3.19 -13.85
C ARG A 92 9.28 -4.03 -12.85
N LEU A 93 8.68 -5.13 -12.41
CA LEU A 93 9.36 -6.11 -11.58
C LEU A 93 10.41 -6.87 -12.41
N THR A 94 11.54 -7.15 -11.79
CA THR A 94 12.47 -8.17 -12.28
C THR A 94 11.97 -9.55 -11.85
N GLU A 95 12.60 -10.63 -12.32
CA GLU A 95 12.30 -12.00 -11.86
C GLU A 95 12.44 -12.11 -10.33
N GLU A 96 13.50 -11.54 -9.76
CA GLU A 96 13.67 -11.49 -8.30
C GLU A 96 12.61 -10.63 -7.62
N GLY A 97 12.23 -9.50 -8.24
CA GLY A 97 11.14 -8.65 -7.77
C GLY A 97 9.81 -9.36 -7.74
N GLU A 98 9.50 -10.17 -8.74
CA GLU A 98 8.28 -11.00 -8.76
C GLU A 98 8.22 -11.99 -7.59
N LYS A 99 9.33 -12.67 -7.30
CA LYS A 99 9.42 -13.57 -6.14
C LYS A 99 9.18 -12.86 -4.82
N VAL A 100 9.76 -11.68 -4.65
CA VAL A 100 9.54 -10.87 -3.43
C VAL A 100 8.11 -10.38 -3.36
N ALA A 101 7.52 -9.94 -4.47
CA ALA A 101 6.12 -9.52 -4.52
C ALA A 101 5.15 -10.66 -4.16
N GLU A 102 5.45 -11.89 -4.58
CA GLU A 102 4.69 -13.09 -4.16
C GLU A 102 4.75 -13.29 -2.64
N HIS A 103 5.92 -13.17 -2.03
CA HIS A 103 6.08 -13.29 -0.58
C HIS A 103 5.36 -12.16 0.18
N ILE A 104 5.35 -10.94 -0.39
CA ILE A 104 4.54 -9.84 0.16
C ILE A 104 3.05 -10.22 0.12
N ALA A 105 2.57 -10.73 -1.00
CA ALA A 105 1.19 -11.16 -1.15
C ALA A 105 0.81 -12.28 -0.17
N GLU A 106 1.70 -13.23 0.05
CA GLU A 106 1.52 -14.28 1.05
C GLU A 106 1.44 -13.73 2.47
N ALA A 107 2.34 -12.81 2.83
CA ALA A 107 2.33 -12.15 4.14
C ALA A 107 1.03 -11.36 4.36
N ASN A 108 0.58 -10.64 3.34
CA ASN A 108 -0.68 -9.91 3.37
C ASN A 108 -1.87 -10.86 3.54
N HIS A 109 -1.87 -11.97 2.85
CA HIS A 109 -2.93 -12.97 2.97
C HIS A 109 -2.99 -13.63 4.36
N LYS A 110 -1.83 -13.95 4.93
CA LYS A 110 -1.75 -14.45 6.32
C LYS A 110 -2.28 -13.43 7.32
N PHE A 111 -1.88 -12.17 7.18
CA PHE A 111 -2.39 -11.09 8.02
C PHE A 111 -3.91 -10.94 7.89
N TYR A 112 -4.42 -10.93 6.66
CA TYR A 112 -5.85 -10.88 6.39
C TYR A 112 -6.61 -12.00 7.12
N ASN A 113 -6.13 -13.23 7.05
CA ASN A 113 -6.78 -14.35 7.70
C ASN A 113 -6.84 -14.21 9.23
N VAL A 114 -5.83 -13.62 9.85
CA VAL A 114 -5.83 -13.33 11.28
C VAL A 114 -6.78 -12.17 11.62
N ALA A 115 -6.68 -11.05 10.87
CA ALA A 115 -7.48 -9.86 11.13
C ALA A 115 -8.98 -10.09 10.94
N PHE A 116 -9.35 -10.91 9.95
CA PHE A 116 -10.75 -11.22 9.63
C PHE A 116 -11.24 -12.54 10.24
N LYS A 117 -10.51 -13.09 11.20
CA LYS A 117 -10.95 -14.29 11.93
C LYS A 117 -12.32 -14.02 12.59
N ARG A 118 -13.26 -14.93 12.42
CA ARG A 118 -14.65 -14.86 12.88
C ARG A 118 -15.55 -13.87 12.10
N PHE A 119 -15.05 -13.21 11.07
CA PHE A 119 -15.90 -12.42 10.19
C PHE A 119 -16.65 -13.31 9.21
N GLU A 120 -17.93 -13.05 9.05
CA GLU A 120 -18.71 -13.61 7.94
C GLU A 120 -18.44 -12.83 6.65
N ASN A 121 -18.69 -13.45 5.49
CA ASN A 121 -18.45 -12.82 4.19
C ASN A 121 -19.25 -11.52 4.01
N ASN A 122 -20.47 -11.47 4.53
CA ASN A 122 -21.30 -10.27 4.48
C ASN A 122 -20.71 -9.14 5.33
N GLU A 123 -20.18 -9.44 6.51
CA GLU A 123 -19.54 -8.45 7.38
C GLU A 123 -18.30 -7.84 6.72
N LYS A 124 -17.50 -8.66 6.03
CA LYS A 124 -16.35 -8.17 5.25
C LYS A 124 -16.75 -7.19 4.15
N ARG A 125 -17.83 -7.50 3.42
CA ARG A 125 -18.35 -6.62 2.36
C ARG A 125 -18.89 -5.31 2.93
N VAL A 126 -19.62 -5.38 4.04
CA VAL A 126 -20.14 -4.18 4.71
C VAL A 126 -19.00 -3.29 5.19
N LEU A 127 -17.99 -3.86 5.84
CA LEU A 127 -16.81 -3.10 6.28
C LEU A 127 -16.13 -2.40 5.10
N GLN A 128 -15.89 -3.11 4.00
CA GLN A 128 -15.27 -2.54 2.82
C GLN A 128 -16.11 -1.40 2.22
N ALA A 129 -17.42 -1.57 2.13
CA ALA A 129 -18.34 -0.55 1.62
C ALA A 129 -18.36 0.70 2.49
N LEU A 130 -18.34 0.54 3.82
CA LEU A 130 -18.32 1.65 4.77
C LEU A 130 -17.00 2.43 4.73
N LEU A 131 -15.86 1.74 4.65
CA LEU A 131 -14.57 2.38 4.47
C LEU A 131 -14.52 3.18 3.16
N GLN A 132 -15.03 2.61 2.07
CA GLN A 132 -15.10 3.28 0.77
C GLN A 132 -16.00 4.53 0.83
N LEU A 133 -17.12 4.45 1.53
CA LEU A 133 -18.01 5.61 1.73
C LEU A 133 -17.31 6.74 2.50
N MET A 134 -16.53 6.42 3.52
CA MET A 134 -15.74 7.41 4.25
C MET A 134 -14.75 8.12 3.32
N ILE A 135 -14.04 7.36 2.48
CA ILE A 135 -13.07 7.89 1.51
C ILE A 135 -13.78 8.83 0.52
N GLN A 136 -14.90 8.40 -0.06
CA GLN A 136 -15.68 9.20 -1.02
C GLN A 136 -16.18 10.51 -0.40
N ASN A 137 -16.62 10.50 0.85
CA ASN A 137 -17.03 11.71 1.55
C ASN A 137 -15.89 12.72 1.67
N LEU A 138 -14.68 12.25 2.01
CA LEU A 138 -13.50 13.11 2.13
C LEU A 138 -13.08 13.68 0.77
N GLU A 139 -13.04 12.86 -0.28
CA GLU A 139 -12.71 13.31 -1.64
C GLU A 139 -13.70 14.35 -2.16
N SER A 140 -14.98 14.22 -1.82
CA SER A 140 -16.02 15.17 -2.21
C SER A 140 -15.86 16.54 -1.55
N GLU A 141 -15.37 16.59 -0.32
CA GLU A 141 -15.07 17.85 0.38
C GLU A 141 -13.85 18.57 -0.25
N GLU A 142 -12.80 17.83 -0.57
CA GLU A 142 -11.59 18.38 -1.20
C GLU A 142 -11.85 19.00 -2.58
N THR A 143 -12.84 18.47 -3.32
CA THR A 143 -13.21 18.99 -4.65
C THR A 143 -14.06 20.27 -4.56
N ASN A 144 -14.63 20.59 -3.41
CA ASN A 144 -15.49 21.78 -3.20
C ASN A 144 -14.73 22.99 -2.64
N GLU A 145 -13.43 22.87 -2.34
CA GLU A 145 -12.52 23.95 -1.98
C GLU A 145 -11.74 24.45 -3.20
#